data_bab258551c16d3072570c2b9e7f16d3b
#
_entry.id   bab258551c16d3072570c2b9e7f16d3b
#
_cell.length_a   1.000
_cell.length_b   1.000
_cell.length_c   1.000
_cell.angle_alpha   90.00
_cell.angle_beta   90.00
_cell.angle_gamma   90.00
#
_symmetry.space_group_name_H-M   'P 1'
#
loop_
_entity.id
_entity.type
_entity.pdbx_description
1 polymer ?
#
loop_
_entity_poly.entity_id
_entity_poly.type
_entity_poly.pdbx_seq_one_letter_code
_entity_poly.pdbx_strand_id
1 'polypeptide(L)'
;MQTVDTIVIGAGIAGASVAWQLVQPGAAGQGASVLLLERESQPGYHTTGRSAALYMATYGTPNIQALTRASRAFYDAPPAEFGSDPILSPRGVVYVAGPDQLDLLKQTYDEAH
;
A
#
# COMPACT_ATOMS: atom_id res chain seq x y z
N MET A 1 -31.34 14.92 -3.04
CA MET A 1 -30.34 14.58 -2.00
C MET A 1 -29.70 13.29 -2.45
N GLN A 2 -28.40 13.25 -2.58
CA GLN A 2 -27.69 12.03 -2.97
C GLN A 2 -27.33 11.26 -1.69
N THR A 3 -27.68 9.99 -1.63
CA THR A 3 -27.37 9.11 -0.50
C THR A 3 -26.32 8.10 -0.95
N VAL A 4 -25.33 7.86 -0.13
CA VAL A 4 -24.27 6.87 -0.34
C VAL A 4 -24.09 6.02 0.92
N ASP A 5 -23.63 4.79 0.75
CA ASP A 5 -23.42 3.85 1.87
C ASP A 5 -22.18 4.22 2.68
N THR A 6 -21.15 4.73 2.02
CA THR A 6 -19.86 5.06 2.65
C THR A 6 -19.28 6.35 2.09
N ILE A 7 -18.71 7.17 2.97
CA ILE A 7 -17.89 8.33 2.59
C ILE A 7 -16.46 8.07 3.04
N VAL A 8 -15.53 8.15 2.08
CA VAL A 8 -14.08 8.07 2.35
C VAL A 8 -13.49 9.47 2.20
N ILE A 9 -12.78 9.94 3.21
CA ILE A 9 -12.16 11.27 3.23
C ILE A 9 -10.67 11.14 3.03
N GLY A 10 -10.15 11.72 1.93
CA GLY A 10 -8.76 11.70 1.51
C GLY A 10 -8.50 10.64 0.43
N ALA A 11 -8.03 11.08 -0.73
CA ALA A 11 -7.69 10.24 -1.87
C ALA A 11 -6.17 9.97 -1.98
N GLY A 12 -5.49 9.81 -0.85
CA GLY A 12 -4.19 9.17 -0.78
C GLY A 12 -4.32 7.66 -0.98
N ILE A 13 -3.19 6.92 -1.02
CA ILE A 13 -3.19 5.47 -1.26
C ILE A 13 -4.13 4.71 -0.32
N ALA A 14 -4.21 5.08 0.95
CA ALA A 14 -5.08 4.42 1.92
C ALA A 14 -6.56 4.61 1.59
N GLY A 15 -7.00 5.85 1.37
CA GLY A 15 -8.42 6.12 1.05
C GLY A 15 -8.82 5.59 -0.33
N ALA A 16 -7.96 5.74 -1.32
CA ALA A 16 -8.22 5.23 -2.67
C ALA A 16 -8.34 3.69 -2.68
N SER A 17 -7.45 2.97 -2.00
CA SER A 17 -7.49 1.51 -1.94
C SER A 17 -8.71 1.00 -1.15
N VAL A 18 -9.09 1.65 -0.06
CA VAL A 18 -10.32 1.31 0.68
C VAL A 18 -11.55 1.56 -0.18
N ALA A 19 -11.64 2.73 -0.82
CA ALA A 19 -12.77 3.06 -1.68
C ALA A 19 -12.90 2.06 -2.85
N TRP A 20 -11.79 1.73 -3.50
CA TRP A 20 -11.76 0.72 -4.57
C TRP A 20 -12.22 -0.65 -4.07
N GLN A 21 -11.71 -1.12 -2.92
CA GLN A 21 -12.07 -2.41 -2.37
C GLN A 21 -13.57 -2.49 -1.99
N LEU A 22 -14.16 -1.42 -1.46
CA LEU A 22 -15.57 -1.39 -1.06
C LEU A 22 -16.55 -1.51 -2.23
N VAL A 23 -16.17 -1.04 -3.41
CA VAL A 23 -17.02 -1.13 -4.62
C VAL A 23 -16.89 -2.47 -5.34
N GLN A 24 -15.89 -3.31 -4.99
CA GLN A 24 -15.69 -4.61 -5.64
C GLN A 24 -16.80 -5.61 -5.28
N PRO A 25 -17.29 -6.39 -6.25
CA PRO A 25 -18.20 -7.50 -5.98
C PRO A 25 -17.56 -8.53 -5.04
N GLY A 26 -18.28 -8.98 -4.03
CA GLY A 26 -17.78 -9.99 -3.08
C GLY A 26 -16.87 -9.49 -1.97
N ALA A 27 -16.50 -8.21 -1.97
CA ALA A 27 -15.82 -7.58 -0.85
C ALA A 27 -16.78 -7.34 0.34
N ALA A 28 -16.24 -6.97 1.50
CA ALA A 28 -17.04 -6.70 2.70
C ALA A 28 -18.14 -5.63 2.49
N GLY A 29 -17.97 -4.76 1.49
CA GLY A 29 -18.95 -3.74 1.10
C GLY A 29 -19.89 -4.14 -0.06
N GLN A 30 -19.64 -5.26 -0.72
CA GLN A 30 -20.48 -5.86 -1.77
C GLN A 30 -21.06 -4.86 -2.80
N GLY A 31 -20.21 -4.08 -3.41
CA GLY A 31 -20.67 -3.08 -4.39
C GLY A 31 -21.34 -1.87 -3.75
N ALA A 32 -20.89 -1.49 -2.56
CA ALA A 32 -21.37 -0.31 -1.87
C ALA A 32 -21.24 0.96 -2.75
N SER A 33 -22.18 1.86 -2.62
CA SER A 33 -22.05 3.20 -3.19
C SER A 33 -21.06 4.00 -2.33
N VAL A 34 -19.93 4.40 -2.91
CA VAL A 34 -18.86 5.08 -2.18
C VAL A 34 -18.66 6.48 -2.74
N LEU A 35 -18.59 7.46 -1.83
CA LEU A 35 -18.17 8.82 -2.16
C LEU A 35 -16.76 9.05 -1.63
N LEU A 36 -15.79 9.22 -2.52
CA LEU A 36 -14.42 9.59 -2.17
C LEU A 36 -14.27 11.12 -2.27
N LEU A 37 -13.89 11.75 -1.15
CA LEU A 37 -13.67 13.19 -1.07
C LEU A 37 -12.18 13.50 -0.95
N GLU A 38 -11.70 14.42 -1.77
CA GLU A 38 -10.33 14.95 -1.70
C GLU A 38 -10.40 16.48 -1.67
N ARG A 39 -9.59 17.09 -0.81
CA ARG A 39 -9.52 18.54 -0.68
C ARG A 39 -8.57 19.17 -1.70
N GLU A 40 -7.52 18.44 -2.04
CA GLU A 40 -6.50 18.93 -2.97
C GLU A 40 -6.96 18.83 -4.43
N SER A 41 -6.24 19.48 -5.31
CA SER A 41 -6.57 19.52 -6.75
C SER A 41 -6.38 18.17 -7.46
N GLN A 42 -5.66 17.22 -6.81
CA GLN A 42 -5.41 15.89 -7.35
C GLN A 42 -5.24 14.85 -6.23
N PRO A 43 -5.61 13.58 -6.47
CA PRO A 43 -5.34 12.49 -5.55
C PRO A 43 -3.84 12.31 -5.28
N GLY A 44 -3.50 11.86 -4.08
CA GLY A 44 -2.11 11.55 -3.73
C GLY A 44 -1.18 12.74 -3.57
N TYR A 45 -1.70 13.94 -3.49
CA TYR A 45 -0.92 15.20 -3.46
C TYR A 45 0.14 15.26 -2.34
N HIS A 46 -0.16 14.72 -1.17
CA HIS A 46 0.73 14.75 -0.01
C HIS A 46 1.63 13.50 0.08
N THR A 47 1.55 12.74 1.18
CA THR A 47 2.46 11.63 1.49
C THR A 47 2.56 10.60 0.37
N THR A 48 1.46 10.24 -0.26
CA THR A 48 1.43 9.25 -1.35
C THR A 48 2.31 9.68 -2.53
N GLY A 49 2.12 10.89 -3.02
CA GLY A 49 2.87 11.42 -4.16
C GLY A 49 4.32 11.82 -3.86
N ARG A 50 4.69 11.85 -2.57
CA ARG A 50 6.05 12.20 -2.10
C ARG A 50 6.79 11.00 -1.53
N SER A 51 6.20 9.82 -1.60
CA SER A 51 6.80 8.58 -1.13
C SER A 51 7.96 8.14 -2.04
N ALA A 52 8.98 7.51 -1.44
CA ALA A 52 10.01 6.81 -2.20
C ALA A 52 9.46 5.55 -2.92
N ALA A 53 8.22 5.17 -2.64
CA ALA A 53 7.49 4.06 -3.24
C ALA A 53 8.28 2.73 -3.20
N LEU A 54 8.86 2.42 -2.05
CA LEU A 54 9.61 1.19 -1.84
C LEU A 54 8.71 0.13 -1.21
N TYR A 55 8.68 -1.06 -1.81
CA TYR A 55 8.14 -2.25 -1.17
C TYR A 55 9.23 -2.90 -0.32
N MET A 56 9.00 -2.96 0.99
CA MET A 56 9.95 -3.55 1.96
C MET A 56 9.19 -4.48 2.89
N ALA A 57 9.33 -5.79 2.69
CA ALA A 57 8.62 -6.81 3.48
C ALA A 57 9.06 -6.84 4.97
N THR A 58 10.25 -6.33 5.26
CA THR A 58 10.85 -6.28 6.61
C THR A 58 10.60 -4.96 7.34
N TYR A 59 9.92 -3.99 6.72
CA TYR A 59 9.71 -2.69 7.33
C TYR A 59 8.58 -2.68 8.35
N GLY A 60 8.83 -2.07 9.50
CA GLY A 60 7.84 -1.82 10.54
C GLY A 60 7.62 -2.98 11.50
N THR A 61 6.52 -2.92 12.25
CA THR A 61 6.14 -3.97 13.20
C THR A 61 5.70 -5.25 12.49
N PRO A 62 5.65 -6.42 13.20
CA PRO A 62 5.18 -7.67 12.61
C PRO A 62 3.82 -7.57 11.91
N ASN A 63 2.88 -6.77 12.46
CA ASN A 63 1.58 -6.55 11.83
C ASN A 63 1.68 -5.79 10.51
N ILE A 64 2.54 -4.75 10.44
CA ILE A 64 2.79 -3.99 9.21
C ILE A 64 3.46 -4.89 8.18
N GLN A 65 4.45 -5.68 8.57
CA GLN A 65 5.10 -6.65 7.69
C GLN A 65 4.11 -7.68 7.13
N ALA A 66 3.18 -8.18 7.97
CA ALA A 66 2.14 -9.12 7.53
C ALA A 66 1.22 -8.48 6.47
N LEU A 67 0.78 -7.24 6.68
CA LEU A 67 -0.03 -6.49 5.71
C LEU A 67 0.73 -6.23 4.42
N THR A 68 2.01 -5.85 4.51
CA THR A 68 2.88 -5.64 3.35
C THR A 68 3.02 -6.91 2.54
N ARG A 69 3.30 -8.05 3.18
CA ARG A 69 3.39 -9.36 2.51
C ARG A 69 2.06 -9.79 1.88
N ALA A 70 0.95 -9.57 2.57
CA ALA A 70 -0.38 -9.89 2.05
C ALA A 70 -0.74 -9.08 0.79
N SER A 71 -0.21 -7.87 0.66
CA SER A 71 -0.44 -7.00 -0.51
C SER A 71 0.42 -7.38 -1.73
N ARG A 72 1.40 -8.26 -1.58
CA ARG A 72 2.38 -8.60 -2.62
C ARG A 72 1.72 -9.11 -3.91
N ALA A 73 0.77 -10.03 -3.77
CA ALA A 73 0.09 -10.62 -4.91
C ALA A 73 -0.64 -9.60 -5.78
N PHE A 74 -1.22 -8.56 -5.16
CA PHE A 74 -1.85 -7.46 -5.88
C PHE A 74 -0.83 -6.65 -6.71
N TYR A 75 0.34 -6.41 -6.15
CA TYR A 75 1.38 -5.65 -6.85
C TYR A 75 2.02 -6.42 -7.99
N ASP A 76 2.19 -7.73 -7.84
CA ASP A 76 2.80 -8.59 -8.87
C ASP A 76 1.84 -8.85 -10.04
N ALA A 77 0.54 -8.93 -9.77
CA ALA A 77 -0.51 -9.18 -10.75
C ALA A 77 -1.74 -8.29 -10.47
N PRO A 78 -1.63 -6.97 -10.72
CA PRO A 78 -2.74 -6.05 -10.50
C PRO A 78 -3.92 -6.38 -11.40
N PRO A 79 -5.16 -6.08 -10.97
CA PRO A 79 -6.32 -6.16 -11.83
C PRO A 79 -6.17 -5.33 -13.11
N ALA A 80 -6.82 -5.76 -14.20
CA ALA A 80 -6.61 -5.20 -15.55
C ALA A 80 -6.87 -3.68 -15.63
N GLU A 81 -7.74 -3.14 -14.79
CA GLU A 81 -7.99 -1.69 -14.71
C GLU A 81 -6.79 -0.87 -14.23
N PHE A 82 -5.78 -1.49 -13.62
CA PHE A 82 -4.51 -0.85 -13.22
C PHE A 82 -3.42 -0.93 -14.30
N GLY A 83 -3.72 -1.55 -15.43
CA GLY A 83 -2.77 -1.79 -16.52
C GLY A 83 -2.26 -3.22 -16.55
N SER A 84 -1.44 -3.53 -17.54
CA SER A 84 -0.90 -4.88 -17.77
C SER A 84 0.46 -5.11 -17.12
N ASP A 85 1.14 -4.05 -16.70
CA ASP A 85 2.50 -4.13 -16.18
C ASP A 85 2.49 -4.30 -14.65
N PRO A 86 3.43 -5.08 -14.09
CA PRO A 86 3.60 -5.17 -12.65
C PRO A 86 3.84 -3.77 -12.03
N ILE A 87 3.19 -3.50 -10.89
CA ILE A 87 3.38 -2.24 -10.17
C ILE A 87 4.77 -2.17 -9.54
N LEU A 88 5.35 -3.33 -9.19
CA LEU A 88 6.69 -3.42 -8.61
C LEU A 88 7.73 -3.77 -9.66
N SER A 89 8.83 -3.02 -9.65
CA SER A 89 10.05 -3.38 -10.36
C SER A 89 11.10 -3.90 -9.38
N PRO A 90 11.84 -4.99 -9.69
CA PRO A 90 12.90 -5.49 -8.85
C PRO A 90 13.93 -4.42 -8.54
N ARG A 91 14.28 -4.27 -7.27
CA ARG A 91 15.25 -3.28 -6.81
C ARG A 91 16.04 -3.82 -5.63
N GLY A 92 17.37 -3.67 -5.68
CA GLY A 92 18.24 -3.98 -4.55
C GLY A 92 18.13 -2.94 -3.44
N VAL A 93 18.31 -3.40 -2.20
CA VAL A 93 18.43 -2.56 -1.00
C VAL A 93 19.75 -2.91 -0.31
N VAL A 94 20.49 -1.90 0.13
CA VAL A 94 21.69 -2.05 0.91
C VAL A 94 21.44 -1.48 2.30
N TYR A 95 21.61 -2.31 3.31
CA TYR A 95 21.62 -1.88 4.71
C TYR A 95 23.06 -1.66 5.17
N VAL A 96 23.28 -0.55 5.84
CA VAL A 96 24.58 -0.24 6.46
C VAL A 96 24.37 -0.03 7.95
N ALA A 97 25.36 -0.48 8.74
CA ALA A 97 25.31 -0.37 10.19
C ALA A 97 26.65 0.03 10.77
N GLY A 98 26.65 0.76 11.87
CA GLY A 98 27.84 0.97 12.69
C GLY A 98 28.23 -0.32 13.44
N PRO A 99 29.45 -0.36 14.01
CA PRO A 99 29.91 -1.54 14.77
C PRO A 99 29.01 -1.92 15.95
N ASP A 100 28.33 -0.97 16.52
CA ASP A 100 27.37 -1.11 17.63
C ASP A 100 26.00 -1.64 17.20
N GLN A 101 25.75 -1.76 15.90
CA GLN A 101 24.47 -2.18 15.30
C GLN A 101 24.58 -3.48 14.50
N LEU A 102 25.69 -4.20 14.58
CA LEU A 102 25.91 -5.42 13.79
C LEU A 102 24.90 -6.53 14.08
N ASP A 103 24.48 -6.68 15.34
CA ASP A 103 23.47 -7.68 15.70
C ASP A 103 22.11 -7.36 15.07
N LEU A 104 21.74 -6.08 15.04
CA LEU A 104 20.52 -5.63 14.39
C LEU A 104 20.57 -5.83 12.86
N LEU A 105 21.73 -5.55 12.25
CA LEU A 105 21.94 -5.79 10.83
C LEU A 105 21.81 -7.27 10.48
N LYS A 106 22.39 -8.15 11.31
CA LYS A 106 22.28 -9.59 11.13
C LYS A 106 20.84 -10.07 11.28
N GLN A 107 20.14 -9.61 12.32
CA GLN A 107 18.70 -9.91 12.48
C GLN A 107 17.89 -9.48 11.26
N THR A 108 18.10 -8.26 10.75
CA THR A 108 17.42 -7.74 9.57
C THR A 108 17.70 -8.60 8.32
N TYR A 109 18.94 -9.08 8.18
CA TYR A 109 19.32 -9.98 7.10
C TYR A 109 18.60 -11.33 7.20
N ASP A 110 18.58 -11.92 8.40
CA ASP A 110 17.94 -13.22 8.65
C ASP A 110 16.40 -13.15 8.45
N GLU A 111 15.78 -12.01 8.76
CA GLU A 111 14.34 -11.76 8.52
C GLU A 111 13.99 -11.56 7.03
N ALA A 112 14.97 -11.19 6.20
CA ALA A 112 14.77 -10.91 4.77
C ALA A 112 14.90 -12.16 3.88
N HIS A 113 15.44 -13.27 4.41
CA HIS A 113 15.72 -14.52 3.70
C HIS A 113 14.96 -15.70 4.29
#